data_90105cc68efec80fb52342f7b3c03de4
#
_entry.id   90105cc68efec80fb52342f7b3c03de4
#
_cell.length_a   1.000
_cell.length_b   1.000
_cell.length_c   1.000
_cell.angle_alpha   90.00
_cell.angle_beta   90.00
_cell.angle_gamma   90.00
#
_symmetry.space_group_name_H-M   'P 1'
#
loop_
_entity.id
_entity.type
_entity.pdbx_description
1 polymer ?
#
loop_
_entity_poly.entity_id
_entity_poly.type
_entity_poly.pdbx_seq_one_letter_code
_entity_poly.pdbx_strand_id
1 'polypeptide(L)'
;FFGAVFDGRYVYFVPQSTGTGSAGRVTGQHGKVLRYDTQAEFNEASSWNAFDASETSGLQTRGYYGAVFDGRYVFFIPRTDGVDLHSRMLRYDTHGEFTSPGSWLAHDIGHAISWQSAAFDGRYIYGCPGYEEDRKTDHCAVMLRYDTQSSMTDPESYVLHDAAGTGGLNLGCFDGAVFDGRYTYFTPLGGVGQALRYDTTGKFTDKSSWQAFDAREVSGLAMGTCVGAMFDGQYIYYVPYANTVAVRFDTTGDFTDADAWSAFDAAGTS
;
A
#
# COMPACT_ATOMS: atom_id res chain seq x y z
N PHE A 1 -1.49 12.75 -8.50
CA PHE A 1 -1.23 12.18 -7.17
C PHE A 1 -2.13 10.99 -6.95
N PHE A 2 -1.66 10.05 -6.12
CA PHE A 2 -2.48 8.91 -5.73
C PHE A 2 -2.21 8.60 -4.24
N GLY A 3 -3.23 8.78 -3.42
CA GLY A 3 -3.08 8.64 -1.97
C GLY A 3 -2.38 9.81 -1.28
N ALA A 4 -2.40 9.80 0.03
CA ALA A 4 -1.76 10.75 0.90
C ALA A 4 -1.44 10.11 2.26
N VAL A 5 -0.54 10.72 3.02
CA VAL A 5 -0.23 10.33 4.40
C VAL A 5 -0.14 11.58 5.30
N PHE A 6 -0.51 11.42 6.56
CA PHE A 6 -0.53 12.48 7.57
C PHE A 6 0.47 12.19 8.68
N ASP A 7 1.28 13.19 9.07
CA ASP A 7 2.30 13.05 10.12
C ASP A 7 1.89 13.65 11.48
N GLY A 8 0.66 14.11 11.59
CA GLY A 8 0.14 14.81 12.77
C GLY A 8 0.02 16.32 12.57
N ARG A 9 0.69 16.89 11.54
CA ARG A 9 0.57 18.29 11.12
C ARG A 9 0.43 18.45 9.62
N TYR A 10 1.25 17.76 8.84
CA TYR A 10 1.27 17.91 7.39
C TYR A 10 0.64 16.72 6.69
N VAL A 11 -0.07 17.00 5.60
CA VAL A 11 -0.51 16.00 4.64
C VAL A 11 0.46 15.99 3.46
N TYR A 12 1.00 14.81 3.13
CA TYR A 12 1.90 14.59 1.99
C TYR A 12 1.16 13.82 0.91
N PHE A 13 1.06 14.41 -0.27
CA PHE A 13 0.42 13.80 -1.43
C PHE A 13 1.44 13.02 -2.25
N VAL A 14 1.11 11.77 -2.51
CA VAL A 14 2.01 10.80 -3.17
C VAL A 14 2.12 11.12 -4.66
N PRO A 15 3.34 11.38 -5.19
CA PRO A 15 3.53 11.74 -6.58
C PRO A 15 3.39 10.50 -7.48
N GLN A 16 2.43 10.50 -8.39
CA GLN A 16 2.23 9.41 -9.32
C GLN A 16 2.41 9.84 -10.76
N SER A 17 1.42 10.57 -11.32
CA SER A 17 1.38 10.91 -12.74
C SER A 17 0.60 12.18 -12.99
N THR A 18 0.82 12.78 -14.15
CA THR A 18 0.11 13.99 -14.59
C THR A 18 -1.08 13.71 -15.51
N GLY A 19 -1.27 12.47 -15.94
CA GLY A 19 -2.36 12.15 -16.85
C GLY A 19 -2.60 10.64 -17.01
N THR A 20 -3.69 10.34 -17.71
CA THR A 20 -4.00 9.00 -18.21
C THR A 20 -3.82 9.00 -19.73
N GLY A 21 -3.01 8.06 -20.23
CA GLY A 21 -2.86 7.82 -21.66
C GLY A 21 -4.03 7.03 -22.26
N SER A 22 -3.90 6.66 -23.53
CA SER A 22 -4.85 5.75 -24.18
C SER A 22 -4.93 4.42 -23.42
N ALA A 23 -6.11 3.81 -23.38
CA ALA A 23 -6.41 2.57 -22.69
C ALA A 23 -6.24 2.64 -21.14
N GLY A 24 -6.42 3.82 -20.51
CA GLY A 24 -6.38 3.96 -19.05
C GLY A 24 -5.00 3.90 -18.43
N ARG A 25 -3.93 3.80 -19.22
CA ARG A 25 -2.56 3.79 -18.71
C ARG A 25 -2.19 5.13 -18.10
N VAL A 26 -1.58 5.09 -16.92
CA VAL A 26 -1.02 6.28 -16.27
C VAL A 26 0.23 6.72 -17.04
N THR A 27 0.31 8.00 -17.38
CA THR A 27 1.45 8.59 -18.12
C THR A 27 1.95 9.85 -17.42
N GLY A 28 3.20 10.21 -17.72
CA GLY A 28 3.79 11.41 -17.13
C GLY A 28 4.09 11.24 -15.65
N GLN A 29 4.69 10.10 -15.29
CA GLN A 29 5.12 9.84 -13.91
C GLN A 29 6.09 10.92 -13.43
N HIS A 30 5.86 11.38 -12.22
CA HIS A 30 6.66 12.45 -11.62
C HIS A 30 7.04 12.12 -10.17
N GLY A 31 8.08 12.79 -9.67
CA GLY A 31 8.53 12.69 -8.28
C GLY A 31 8.18 13.93 -7.44
N LYS A 32 7.32 14.83 -7.94
CA LYS A 32 6.96 16.06 -7.25
C LYS A 32 5.98 15.76 -6.11
N VAL A 33 6.49 15.74 -4.88
CA VAL A 33 5.70 15.61 -3.66
C VAL A 33 5.09 16.96 -3.31
N LEU A 34 3.78 16.97 -3.00
CA LEU A 34 3.08 18.15 -2.51
C LEU A 34 2.81 17.96 -1.01
N ARG A 35 3.02 19.02 -0.21
CA ARG A 35 2.77 19.04 1.23
C ARG A 35 1.83 20.18 1.58
N TYR A 36 0.82 19.90 2.42
CA TYR A 36 -0.13 20.86 2.99
C TYR A 36 0.05 20.96 4.50
N ASP A 37 0.10 22.18 5.04
CA ASP A 37 0.08 22.45 6.49
C ASP A 37 -1.37 22.54 6.98
N THR A 38 -1.84 21.54 7.73
CA THR A 38 -3.22 21.49 8.23
C THR A 38 -3.55 22.56 9.30
N GLN A 39 -2.53 23.26 9.81
CA GLN A 39 -2.70 24.36 10.76
C GLN A 39 -2.83 25.73 10.05
N ALA A 40 -2.77 25.75 8.73
CA ALA A 40 -2.87 26.95 7.90
C ALA A 40 -4.12 26.92 7.02
N GLU A 41 -4.51 28.08 6.48
CA GLU A 41 -5.70 28.21 5.63
C GLU A 41 -5.56 27.38 4.35
N PHE A 42 -6.54 26.52 4.06
CA PHE A 42 -6.48 25.58 2.94
C PHE A 42 -6.35 26.26 1.58
N ASN A 43 -7.03 27.40 1.38
CA ASN A 43 -7.07 28.11 0.11
C ASN A 43 -5.88 29.07 -0.11
N GLU A 44 -4.98 29.18 0.87
CA GLU A 44 -3.81 30.04 0.77
C GLU A 44 -2.62 29.28 0.17
N ALA A 45 -2.01 29.82 -0.88
CA ALA A 45 -0.85 29.19 -1.52
C ALA A 45 0.35 29.01 -0.59
N SER A 46 0.49 29.88 0.41
CA SER A 46 1.54 29.81 1.45
C SER A 46 1.42 28.58 2.37
N SER A 47 0.23 27.95 2.41
CA SER A 47 -0.03 26.74 3.19
C SER A 47 0.49 25.46 2.50
N TRP A 48 0.95 25.61 1.27
CA TRP A 48 1.37 24.51 0.41
C TRP A 48 2.83 24.61 0.03
N ASN A 49 3.52 23.48 0.01
CA ASN A 49 4.89 23.36 -0.47
C ASN A 49 5.01 22.18 -1.43
N ALA A 50 5.90 22.30 -2.40
CA ALA A 50 6.22 21.21 -3.31
C ALA A 50 7.73 20.99 -3.37
N PHE A 51 8.14 19.74 -3.45
CA PHE A 51 9.53 19.33 -3.66
C PHE A 51 9.59 18.31 -4.79
N ASP A 52 10.49 18.52 -5.75
CA ASP A 52 10.73 17.55 -6.81
C ASP A 52 11.83 16.56 -6.40
N ALA A 53 11.38 15.39 -5.98
CA ALA A 53 12.25 14.30 -5.53
C ALA A 53 12.64 13.34 -6.67
N SER A 54 12.39 13.69 -7.95
CA SER A 54 12.51 12.77 -9.12
C SER A 54 13.92 12.18 -9.32
N GLU A 55 14.96 12.79 -8.72
CA GLU A 55 16.36 12.38 -8.89
C GLU A 55 17.09 12.22 -7.54
N THR A 56 16.33 11.88 -6.50
CA THR A 56 16.88 11.69 -5.16
C THR A 56 17.92 10.56 -5.15
N SER A 57 19.08 10.82 -4.53
CA SER A 57 20.21 9.89 -4.44
C SER A 57 20.75 9.44 -5.81
N GLY A 58 20.52 10.20 -6.89
CA GLY A 58 20.92 9.84 -8.26
C GLY A 58 20.05 8.75 -8.90
N LEU A 59 18.90 8.43 -8.30
CA LEU A 59 17.94 7.45 -8.81
C LEU A 59 16.73 8.15 -9.46
N GLN A 60 16.11 7.49 -10.44
CA GLN A 60 14.82 7.96 -11.00
C GLN A 60 13.69 7.63 -10.03
N THR A 61 13.34 8.58 -9.17
CA THR A 61 12.34 8.43 -8.09
C THR A 61 11.01 9.07 -8.51
N ARG A 62 10.24 8.34 -9.32
CA ARG A 62 8.96 8.79 -9.91
C ARG A 62 7.92 7.69 -9.80
N GLY A 63 6.62 8.07 -9.80
CA GLY A 63 5.51 7.13 -9.93
C GLY A 63 5.31 6.25 -8.71
N TYR A 64 5.06 6.87 -7.58
CA TYR A 64 4.70 6.23 -6.32
C TYR A 64 3.18 6.05 -6.22
N TYR A 65 2.73 5.10 -5.40
CA TYR A 65 1.29 4.82 -5.27
C TYR A 65 0.76 5.08 -3.85
N GLY A 66 1.46 4.64 -2.83
CA GLY A 66 1.11 4.83 -1.43
C GLY A 66 2.24 5.47 -0.63
N ALA A 67 1.95 5.84 0.60
CA ALA A 67 2.95 6.27 1.57
C ALA A 67 2.56 5.85 2.98
N VAL A 68 3.56 5.68 3.85
CA VAL A 68 3.38 5.45 5.29
C VAL A 68 4.28 6.38 6.09
N PHE A 69 3.85 6.71 7.32
CA PHE A 69 4.61 7.51 8.27
C PHE A 69 4.97 6.67 9.50
N ASP A 70 6.23 6.65 9.90
CA ASP A 70 6.73 5.82 11.02
C ASP A 70 6.89 6.58 12.34
N GLY A 71 6.47 7.85 12.37
CA GLY A 71 6.66 8.76 13.50
C GLY A 71 7.79 9.78 13.27
N ARG A 72 8.67 9.54 12.28
CA ARG A 72 9.72 10.47 11.85
C ARG A 72 9.83 10.60 10.35
N TYR A 73 9.75 9.50 9.65
CA TYR A 73 9.98 9.46 8.21
C TYR A 73 8.67 9.18 7.45
N VAL A 74 8.50 9.87 6.34
CA VAL A 74 7.49 9.52 5.32
C VAL A 74 8.17 8.65 4.27
N PHE A 75 7.69 7.42 4.10
CA PHE A 75 8.14 6.49 3.07
C PHE A 75 7.13 6.42 1.94
N PHE A 76 7.58 6.64 0.72
CA PHE A 76 6.77 6.54 -0.48
C PHE A 76 6.98 5.16 -1.12
N ILE A 77 5.88 4.49 -1.41
CA ILE A 77 5.86 3.11 -1.90
C ILE A 77 5.99 3.11 -3.42
N PRO A 78 7.04 2.50 -3.98
CA PRO A 78 7.35 2.58 -5.39
C PRO A 78 6.39 1.73 -6.24
N ARG A 79 6.05 2.24 -7.44
CA ARG A 79 5.23 1.49 -8.39
C ARG A 79 5.86 1.41 -9.78
N THR A 80 5.78 2.45 -10.58
CA THR A 80 6.27 2.45 -11.96
C THR A 80 6.78 3.83 -12.37
N ASP A 81 7.90 3.88 -13.09
CA ASP A 81 8.42 5.14 -13.64
C ASP A 81 7.80 5.49 -15.01
N GLY A 82 6.84 4.68 -15.47
CA GLY A 82 6.18 4.79 -16.77
C GLY A 82 6.78 3.91 -17.85
N VAL A 83 7.94 3.34 -17.59
CA VAL A 83 8.62 2.36 -18.46
C VAL A 83 8.63 1.00 -17.78
N ASP A 84 9.10 0.96 -16.54
CA ASP A 84 9.27 -0.25 -15.76
C ASP A 84 8.65 -0.16 -14.37
N LEU A 85 8.30 -1.33 -13.81
CA LEU A 85 8.09 -1.48 -12.37
C LEU A 85 9.43 -1.29 -11.67
N HIS A 86 9.40 -0.66 -10.51
CA HIS A 86 10.65 -0.43 -9.77
C HIS A 86 10.47 -0.55 -8.27
N SER A 87 11.57 -0.86 -7.57
CA SER A 87 11.65 -0.99 -6.12
C SER A 87 12.41 0.17 -5.45
N ARG A 88 12.44 1.34 -6.07
CA ARG A 88 13.14 2.53 -5.57
C ARG A 88 12.33 3.21 -4.47
N MET A 89 12.51 2.75 -3.22
CA MET A 89 11.93 3.40 -2.05
C MET A 89 12.43 4.84 -1.93
N LEU A 90 11.53 5.76 -1.62
CA LEU A 90 11.85 7.17 -1.35
C LEU A 90 11.43 7.51 0.09
N ARG A 91 12.28 8.24 0.81
CA ARG A 91 12.03 8.63 2.20
C ARG A 91 12.29 10.12 2.39
N TYR A 92 11.40 10.78 3.13
CA TYR A 92 11.57 12.14 3.63
C TYR A 92 11.72 12.14 5.16
N ASP A 93 12.72 12.85 5.71
CA ASP A 93 12.89 13.10 7.15
C ASP A 93 12.07 14.33 7.54
N THR A 94 11.00 14.15 8.31
CA THR A 94 10.11 15.24 8.73
C THR A 94 10.77 16.25 9.69
N HIS A 95 11.91 15.89 10.27
CA HIS A 95 12.71 16.81 11.09
C HIS A 95 13.63 17.71 10.26
N GLY A 96 13.75 17.46 8.95
CA GLY A 96 14.52 18.27 8.01
C GLY A 96 13.64 19.25 7.22
N GLU A 97 14.28 20.22 6.57
CA GLU A 97 13.60 21.16 5.68
C GLU A 97 13.01 20.42 4.46
N PHE A 98 11.71 20.57 4.23
CA PHE A 98 10.98 19.85 3.18
C PHE A 98 11.55 20.09 1.78
N THR A 99 11.98 21.32 1.50
CA THR A 99 12.54 21.70 0.20
C THR A 99 14.03 21.47 0.08
N SER A 100 14.69 20.96 1.13
CA SER A 100 16.13 20.65 1.10
C SER A 100 16.37 19.23 0.58
N PRO A 101 17.21 19.04 -0.47
CA PRO A 101 17.55 17.71 -0.94
C PRO A 101 18.16 16.80 0.15
N GLY A 102 18.86 17.37 1.15
CA GLY A 102 19.46 16.63 2.25
C GLY A 102 18.46 15.96 3.20
N SER A 103 17.18 16.33 3.14
CA SER A 103 16.11 15.71 3.93
C SER A 103 15.50 14.48 3.25
N TRP A 104 15.93 14.17 2.03
CA TRP A 104 15.42 13.10 1.20
C TRP A 104 16.46 12.02 0.96
N LEU A 105 16.04 10.78 0.95
CA LEU A 105 16.88 9.62 0.66
C LEU A 105 16.10 8.65 -0.22
N ALA A 106 16.77 8.07 -1.22
CA ALA A 106 16.22 6.98 -2.01
C ALA A 106 17.17 5.79 -2.03
N HIS A 107 16.59 4.59 -2.10
CA HIS A 107 17.31 3.33 -2.23
C HIS A 107 16.57 2.39 -3.16
N ASP A 108 17.30 1.76 -4.08
CA ASP A 108 16.75 0.72 -4.94
C ASP A 108 16.97 -0.65 -4.29
N ILE A 109 15.87 -1.32 -3.94
CA ILE A 109 15.90 -2.66 -3.33
C ILE A 109 16.41 -3.71 -4.34
N GLY A 110 16.44 -3.37 -5.64
CA GLY A 110 17.03 -4.22 -6.67
C GLY A 110 16.06 -5.27 -7.25
N HIS A 111 14.75 -5.05 -7.12
CA HIS A 111 13.72 -5.94 -7.66
C HIS A 111 12.85 -5.23 -8.71
N ALA A 112 12.52 -5.95 -9.78
CA ALA A 112 11.54 -5.52 -10.78
C ALA A 112 10.11 -5.83 -10.30
N ILE A 113 9.81 -5.52 -9.04
CA ILE A 113 8.53 -5.71 -8.37
C ILE A 113 8.09 -4.34 -7.86
N SER A 114 6.83 -4.00 -8.02
CA SER A 114 6.25 -2.81 -7.42
C SER A 114 5.34 -3.19 -6.26
N TRP A 115 5.22 -2.25 -5.32
CA TRP A 115 4.23 -2.35 -4.25
C TRP A 115 3.26 -1.18 -4.38
N GLN A 116 1.94 -1.45 -4.26
CA GLN A 116 0.94 -0.39 -4.41
C GLN A 116 0.69 0.36 -3.12
N SER A 117 0.74 -0.34 -2.01
CA SER A 117 0.50 0.26 -0.70
C SER A 117 1.30 -0.48 0.37
N ALA A 118 1.24 0.03 1.59
CA ALA A 118 1.87 -0.61 2.73
C ALA A 118 1.12 -0.29 4.02
N ALA A 119 1.30 -1.14 5.04
CA ALA A 119 0.96 -0.87 6.43
C ALA A 119 2.23 -0.76 7.27
N PHE A 120 2.10 -0.08 8.43
CA PHE A 120 3.17 0.06 9.42
C PHE A 120 2.68 -0.44 10.78
N ASP A 121 3.47 -1.27 11.46
CA ASP A 121 3.11 -1.89 12.74
C ASP A 121 3.78 -1.24 13.96
N GLY A 122 4.52 -0.14 13.76
CA GLY A 122 5.34 0.52 14.77
C GLY A 122 6.83 0.21 14.63
N ARG A 123 7.20 -0.79 13.82
CA ARG A 123 8.59 -1.12 13.48
C ARG A 123 8.77 -1.47 12.01
N TYR A 124 7.91 -2.30 11.46
CA TYR A 124 8.04 -2.80 10.11
C TYR A 124 7.04 -2.16 9.16
N ILE A 125 7.50 -1.89 7.94
CA ILE A 125 6.64 -1.55 6.81
C ILE A 125 6.39 -2.83 6.00
N TYR A 126 5.11 -3.15 5.76
CA TYR A 126 4.66 -4.29 4.97
C TYR A 126 4.08 -3.82 3.65
N GLY A 127 4.82 -3.99 2.57
CA GLY A 127 4.37 -3.64 1.23
C GLY A 127 3.60 -4.79 0.57
N CYS A 128 2.49 -4.45 -0.07
CA CYS A 128 1.71 -5.40 -0.85
C CYS A 128 1.96 -5.21 -2.35
N PRO A 129 2.20 -6.29 -3.12
CA PRO A 129 2.45 -6.21 -4.54
C PRO A 129 1.20 -5.77 -5.29
N GLY A 130 1.38 -4.83 -6.22
CA GLY A 130 0.31 -4.30 -7.04
C GLY A 130 0.04 -5.09 -8.30
N TYR A 131 -1.10 -4.79 -8.91
CA TYR A 131 -1.49 -5.29 -10.22
C TYR A 131 -1.08 -4.30 -11.32
N GLU A 132 -0.52 -4.81 -12.42
CA GLU A 132 -0.39 -4.09 -13.67
C GLU A 132 -0.99 -4.91 -14.82
N GLU A 133 -2.00 -4.35 -15.46
CA GLU A 133 -2.82 -5.01 -16.47
C GLU A 133 -2.02 -5.52 -17.68
N ASP A 134 -0.90 -4.86 -17.99
CA ASP A 134 -0.03 -5.20 -19.13
C ASP A 134 1.12 -6.15 -18.78
N ARG A 135 1.35 -6.38 -17.51
CA ARG A 135 2.43 -7.20 -17.01
C ARG A 135 1.83 -8.24 -16.09
N LYS A 136 1.53 -9.41 -16.65
CA LYS A 136 1.27 -10.62 -15.86
C LYS A 136 2.53 -10.87 -15.04
N THR A 137 2.57 -10.26 -13.87
CA THR A 137 3.67 -10.49 -12.95
C THR A 137 3.41 -11.81 -12.26
N ASP A 138 4.30 -12.77 -12.46
CA ASP A 138 4.33 -14.01 -11.68
C ASP A 138 4.58 -13.75 -10.17
N HIS A 139 4.49 -12.48 -9.74
CA HIS A 139 4.87 -11.99 -8.41
C HIS A 139 3.76 -11.28 -7.65
N CYS A 140 2.50 -11.51 -8.02
CA CYS A 140 1.35 -10.87 -7.38
C CYS A 140 1.20 -11.14 -5.87
N ALA A 141 1.90 -12.13 -5.32
CA ALA A 141 1.87 -12.48 -3.91
C ALA A 141 3.21 -12.29 -3.19
N VAL A 142 4.20 -11.61 -3.83
CA VAL A 142 5.51 -11.35 -3.19
C VAL A 142 5.44 -10.13 -2.30
N MET A 143 5.27 -10.37 -0.99
CA MET A 143 5.17 -9.35 0.04
C MET A 143 6.55 -8.84 0.44
N LEU A 144 6.62 -7.55 0.78
CA LEU A 144 7.81 -6.89 1.32
C LEU A 144 7.65 -6.66 2.82
N ARG A 145 8.73 -6.87 3.58
CA ARG A 145 8.88 -6.31 4.93
C ARG A 145 10.18 -5.51 5.00
N TYR A 146 10.09 -4.26 5.44
CA TYR A 146 11.24 -3.37 5.68
C TYR A 146 11.31 -3.04 7.18
N ASP A 147 12.50 -3.19 7.79
CA ASP A 147 12.76 -2.80 9.18
C ASP A 147 13.15 -1.33 9.26
N THR A 148 12.25 -0.46 9.77
CA THR A 148 12.50 0.98 9.86
C THR A 148 13.58 1.36 10.88
N GLN A 149 13.94 0.46 11.79
CA GLN A 149 15.03 0.65 12.75
C GLN A 149 16.41 0.36 12.16
N SER A 150 16.46 -0.20 10.96
CA SER A 150 17.68 -0.48 10.22
C SER A 150 17.96 0.58 9.14
N SER A 151 19.18 0.59 8.61
CA SER A 151 19.50 1.53 7.52
C SER A 151 18.67 1.20 6.28
N MET A 152 18.05 2.22 5.67
CA MET A 152 17.34 2.07 4.41
C MET A 152 18.24 1.62 3.25
N THR A 153 19.54 1.84 3.36
CA THR A 153 20.52 1.42 2.33
C THR A 153 21.16 0.06 2.60
N ASP A 154 20.77 -0.60 3.70
CA ASP A 154 21.24 -1.95 4.01
C ASP A 154 20.29 -2.98 3.38
N PRO A 155 20.75 -3.84 2.46
CA PRO A 155 19.91 -4.87 1.86
C PRO A 155 19.28 -5.84 2.87
N GLU A 156 19.93 -6.10 4.00
CA GLU A 156 19.41 -6.98 5.06
C GLU A 156 18.20 -6.38 5.81
N SER A 157 17.92 -5.09 5.60
CA SER A 157 16.73 -4.42 6.15
C SER A 157 15.44 -4.85 5.45
N TYR A 158 15.55 -5.51 4.30
CA TYR A 158 14.43 -5.91 3.45
C TYR A 158 14.29 -7.43 3.41
N VAL A 159 13.07 -7.90 3.60
CA VAL A 159 12.75 -9.33 3.51
C VAL A 159 11.57 -9.50 2.57
N LEU A 160 11.71 -10.39 1.60
CA LEU A 160 10.62 -10.78 0.71
C LEU A 160 10.05 -12.13 1.14
N HIS A 161 8.74 -12.30 0.98
CA HIS A 161 8.02 -13.54 1.18
C HIS A 161 7.01 -13.76 0.06
N ASP A 162 7.09 -14.91 -0.58
CA ASP A 162 6.08 -15.34 -1.55
C ASP A 162 4.93 -16.02 -0.81
N ALA A 163 3.80 -15.32 -0.71
CA ALA A 163 2.58 -15.82 -0.07
C ALA A 163 1.69 -16.64 -1.01
N ALA A 164 2.11 -16.90 -2.26
CA ALA A 164 1.35 -17.71 -3.21
C ALA A 164 1.05 -19.10 -2.62
N GLY A 165 -0.18 -19.57 -2.83
CA GLY A 165 -0.64 -20.86 -2.33
C GLY A 165 -0.98 -20.90 -0.83
N THR A 166 -0.96 -19.75 -0.12
CA THR A 166 -1.43 -19.69 1.27
C THR A 166 -2.89 -20.19 1.36
N GLY A 167 -3.15 -21.08 2.32
CA GLY A 167 -4.47 -21.69 2.48
C GLY A 167 -4.92 -22.56 1.30
N GLY A 168 -4.03 -22.91 0.38
CA GLY A 168 -4.35 -23.64 -0.86
C GLY A 168 -5.02 -22.77 -1.93
N LEU A 169 -5.05 -21.44 -1.75
CA LEU A 169 -5.66 -20.50 -2.68
C LEU A 169 -4.66 -19.99 -3.73
N ASN A 170 -5.15 -19.75 -4.94
CA ASN A 170 -4.40 -19.06 -5.98
C ASN A 170 -4.61 -17.55 -5.81
N LEU A 171 -3.81 -16.95 -4.95
CA LEU A 171 -3.92 -15.54 -4.60
C LEU A 171 -3.65 -14.64 -5.82
N GLY A 172 -4.49 -13.60 -5.96
CA GLY A 172 -4.26 -12.51 -6.90
C GLY A 172 -3.31 -11.44 -6.34
N CYS A 173 -3.28 -10.30 -7.00
CA CYS A 173 -2.59 -9.11 -6.52
C CYS A 173 -3.39 -8.40 -5.42
N PHE A 174 -2.75 -7.42 -4.78
CA PHE A 174 -3.35 -6.69 -3.67
C PHE A 174 -3.25 -5.17 -3.89
N ASP A 175 -4.20 -4.43 -3.32
CA ASP A 175 -4.20 -2.96 -3.31
C ASP A 175 -4.60 -2.44 -1.93
N GLY A 176 -3.62 -2.14 -1.14
CA GLY A 176 -3.81 -1.70 0.22
C GLY A 176 -3.45 -2.73 1.28
N ALA A 177 -2.99 -2.21 2.39
CA ALA A 177 -2.73 -2.98 3.60
C ALA A 177 -3.18 -2.18 4.82
N VAL A 178 -3.67 -2.85 5.85
CA VAL A 178 -4.07 -2.25 7.13
C VAL A 178 -3.62 -3.14 8.29
N PHE A 179 -3.22 -2.51 9.39
CA PHE A 179 -2.75 -3.17 10.61
C PHE A 179 -3.75 -2.97 11.75
N ASP A 180 -4.09 -4.03 12.49
CA ASP A 180 -5.04 -4.01 13.59
C ASP A 180 -4.42 -3.99 14.99
N GLY A 181 -3.09 -3.98 15.07
CA GLY A 181 -2.34 -4.12 16.32
C GLY A 181 -1.64 -5.47 16.47
N ARG A 182 -2.04 -6.48 15.67
CA ARG A 182 -1.40 -7.81 15.60
C ARG A 182 -1.25 -8.32 14.19
N TYR A 183 -2.27 -8.20 13.38
CA TYR A 183 -2.27 -8.72 12.00
C TYR A 183 -2.18 -7.59 10.98
N THR A 184 -1.44 -7.83 9.91
CA THR A 184 -1.51 -7.02 8.70
C THR A 184 -2.41 -7.72 7.70
N TYR A 185 -3.45 -7.03 7.23
CA TYR A 185 -4.42 -7.50 6.24
C TYR A 185 -4.14 -6.86 4.89
N PHE A 186 -4.20 -7.65 3.84
CA PHE A 186 -3.95 -7.22 2.46
C PHE A 186 -5.23 -7.29 1.65
N THR A 187 -5.55 -6.20 0.97
CA THR A 187 -6.81 -6.00 0.23
C THR A 187 -6.73 -6.67 -1.14
N PRO A 188 -7.63 -7.61 -1.47
CA PRO A 188 -7.58 -8.30 -2.76
C PRO A 188 -7.91 -7.38 -3.93
N LEU A 189 -7.06 -7.38 -4.96
CA LEU A 189 -7.22 -6.68 -6.21
C LEU A 189 -7.38 -7.71 -7.35
N GLY A 190 -7.97 -7.30 -8.47
CA GLY A 190 -8.08 -8.16 -9.67
C GLY A 190 -9.26 -9.12 -9.67
N GLY A 191 -10.27 -8.87 -8.85
CA GLY A 191 -11.58 -9.58 -8.91
C GLY A 191 -11.58 -11.01 -8.37
N VAL A 192 -10.52 -11.40 -7.67
CA VAL A 192 -10.40 -12.76 -7.13
C VAL A 192 -10.97 -12.93 -5.72
N GLY A 193 -11.28 -11.84 -5.00
CA GLY A 193 -11.94 -11.85 -3.69
C GLY A 193 -11.22 -12.69 -2.62
N GLN A 194 -9.91 -12.86 -2.73
CA GLN A 194 -9.12 -13.70 -1.84
C GLN A 194 -8.31 -12.81 -0.90
N ALA A 195 -8.79 -12.67 0.33
CA ALA A 195 -8.13 -11.89 1.36
C ALA A 195 -6.94 -12.64 1.96
N LEU A 196 -5.92 -11.90 2.36
CA LEU A 196 -4.69 -12.43 2.96
C LEU A 196 -4.39 -11.67 4.25
N ARG A 197 -3.91 -12.35 5.29
CA ARG A 197 -3.34 -11.69 6.47
C ARG A 197 -2.04 -12.34 6.92
N TYR A 198 -1.22 -11.54 7.59
CA TYR A 198 0.04 -11.94 8.23
C TYR A 198 -0.02 -11.68 9.74
N ASP A 199 0.33 -12.66 10.57
CA ASP A 199 0.51 -12.49 12.01
C ASP A 199 1.91 -11.90 12.28
N THR A 200 1.97 -10.63 12.71
CA THR A 200 3.23 -9.92 12.94
C THR A 200 4.04 -10.46 14.10
N THR A 201 3.43 -11.30 14.97
CA THR A 201 4.15 -12.00 16.03
C THR A 201 4.90 -13.24 15.52
N GLY A 202 4.59 -13.71 14.33
CA GLY A 202 5.23 -14.84 13.67
C GLY A 202 6.42 -14.42 12.80
N LYS A 203 7.18 -15.41 12.33
CA LYS A 203 8.29 -15.13 11.40
C LYS A 203 7.75 -14.82 10.01
N PHE A 204 8.15 -13.69 9.43
CA PHE A 204 7.63 -13.19 8.14
C PHE A 204 7.77 -14.22 6.98
N THR A 205 8.87 -14.97 6.96
CA THR A 205 9.13 -16.00 5.94
C THR A 205 8.52 -17.36 6.24
N ASP A 206 7.83 -17.52 7.37
CA ASP A 206 7.19 -18.78 7.75
C ASP A 206 5.76 -18.81 7.23
N LYS A 207 5.43 -19.80 6.41
CA LYS A 207 4.08 -19.97 5.86
C LYS A 207 2.99 -20.11 6.93
N SER A 208 3.31 -20.62 8.11
CA SER A 208 2.36 -20.74 9.22
C SER A 208 1.94 -19.39 9.82
N SER A 209 2.69 -18.31 9.54
CA SER A 209 2.36 -16.96 9.97
C SER A 209 1.34 -16.26 9.03
N TRP A 210 0.96 -16.92 7.94
CA TRP A 210 0.09 -16.37 6.91
C TRP A 210 -1.22 -17.16 6.82
N GLN A 211 -2.32 -16.45 6.65
CA GLN A 211 -3.63 -17.04 6.42
C GLN A 211 -4.32 -16.35 5.25
N ALA A 212 -5.04 -17.14 4.46
CA ALA A 212 -5.85 -16.63 3.37
C ALA A 212 -7.30 -17.12 3.52
N PHE A 213 -8.24 -16.29 3.10
CA PHE A 213 -9.67 -16.60 3.09
C PHE A 213 -10.26 -16.30 1.71
N ASP A 214 -11.06 -17.24 1.21
CA ASP A 214 -11.80 -17.06 -0.04
C ASP A 214 -13.12 -16.33 0.21
N ALA A 215 -13.09 -15.01 0.09
CA ALA A 215 -14.24 -14.14 0.27
C ALA A 215 -15.01 -13.88 -1.03
N ARG A 216 -14.80 -14.70 -2.09
CA ARG A 216 -15.55 -14.57 -3.35
C ARG A 216 -17.06 -14.70 -3.16
N GLU A 217 -17.49 -15.40 -2.13
CA GLU A 217 -18.90 -15.46 -1.72
C GLU A 217 -19.01 -15.33 -0.21
N VAL A 218 -19.52 -14.18 0.25
CA VAL A 218 -19.77 -13.88 1.65
C VAL A 218 -21.25 -13.50 1.79
N SER A 219 -21.96 -14.19 2.66
CA SER A 219 -23.40 -13.95 2.88
C SER A 219 -24.25 -14.01 1.58
N GLY A 220 -23.85 -14.83 0.61
CA GLY A 220 -24.50 -14.93 -0.69
C GLY A 220 -24.19 -13.78 -1.67
N LEU A 221 -23.24 -12.91 -1.34
CA LEU A 221 -22.79 -11.79 -2.16
C LEU A 221 -21.34 -11.96 -2.59
N ALA A 222 -21.04 -11.53 -3.82
CA ALA A 222 -19.70 -11.66 -4.38
C ALA A 222 -18.82 -10.47 -3.98
N MET A 223 -17.74 -10.72 -3.23
CA MET A 223 -16.66 -9.76 -3.07
C MET A 223 -15.93 -9.62 -4.42
N GLY A 224 -15.97 -8.40 -4.96
CA GLY A 224 -15.26 -8.08 -6.20
C GLY A 224 -13.83 -7.61 -5.94
N THR A 225 -13.30 -6.82 -6.87
CA THR A 225 -12.07 -6.06 -6.71
C THR A 225 -12.24 -5.00 -5.63
N CYS A 226 -11.30 -4.95 -4.69
CA CYS A 226 -11.25 -3.93 -3.65
C CYS A 226 -9.99 -3.07 -3.78
N VAL A 227 -10.06 -1.81 -3.33
CA VAL A 227 -8.93 -0.87 -3.27
C VAL A 227 -8.86 -0.26 -1.87
N GLY A 228 -7.86 -0.68 -1.10
CA GLY A 228 -7.71 -0.26 0.28
C GLY A 228 -8.65 -0.96 1.27
N ALA A 229 -8.27 -0.88 2.53
CA ALA A 229 -9.06 -1.35 3.66
C ALA A 229 -8.90 -0.38 4.84
N MET A 230 -9.85 -0.45 5.77
CA MET A 230 -9.84 0.37 6.99
C MET A 230 -10.15 -0.51 8.19
N PHE A 231 -9.51 -0.22 9.31
CA PHE A 231 -9.78 -0.83 10.62
C PHE A 231 -10.44 0.19 11.55
N ASP A 232 -11.55 -0.17 12.19
CA ASP A 232 -12.30 0.71 13.11
C ASP A 232 -12.07 0.39 14.60
N GLY A 233 -11.21 -0.57 14.89
CA GLY A 233 -10.96 -1.10 16.23
C GLY A 233 -11.56 -2.49 16.47
N GLN A 234 -12.46 -2.96 15.60
CA GLN A 234 -13.04 -4.29 15.62
C GLN A 234 -13.13 -4.93 14.23
N TYR A 235 -13.52 -4.18 13.21
CA TYR A 235 -13.75 -4.71 11.88
C TYR A 235 -12.71 -4.21 10.88
N ILE A 236 -12.32 -5.08 9.94
CA ILE A 236 -11.62 -4.69 8.72
C ILE A 236 -12.67 -4.52 7.62
N TYR A 237 -12.82 -3.31 7.08
CA TYR A 237 -13.69 -3.00 5.95
C TYR A 237 -12.87 -2.96 4.67
N TYR A 238 -13.26 -3.76 3.69
CA TYR A 238 -12.67 -3.76 2.36
C TYR A 238 -13.47 -2.83 1.44
N VAL A 239 -12.78 -1.88 0.81
CA VAL A 239 -13.42 -0.85 -0.02
C VAL A 239 -13.69 -1.40 -1.42
N PRO A 240 -14.96 -1.56 -1.84
CA PRO A 240 -15.29 -2.07 -3.16
C PRO A 240 -14.88 -1.07 -4.26
N TYR A 241 -14.33 -1.56 -5.37
CA TYR A 241 -13.93 -0.75 -6.51
C TYR A 241 -14.77 -1.01 -7.77
N ALA A 242 -14.98 -2.27 -8.12
CA ALA A 242 -15.64 -2.65 -9.38
C ALA A 242 -17.11 -3.07 -9.22
N ASN A 243 -17.62 -3.13 -7.99
CA ASN A 243 -19.01 -3.43 -7.67
C ASN A 243 -19.48 -2.63 -6.45
N THR A 244 -20.70 -2.87 -6.00
CA THR A 244 -21.34 -2.16 -4.87
C THR A 244 -21.32 -2.97 -3.57
N VAL A 245 -20.64 -4.13 -3.55
CA VAL A 245 -20.63 -5.05 -2.42
C VAL A 245 -19.50 -4.69 -1.47
N ALA A 246 -19.84 -4.06 -0.35
CA ALA A 246 -18.92 -3.86 0.75
C ALA A 246 -18.80 -5.14 1.58
N VAL A 247 -17.56 -5.52 1.92
CA VAL A 247 -17.26 -6.70 2.73
C VAL A 247 -16.47 -6.27 3.97
N ARG A 248 -16.78 -6.88 5.11
CA ARG A 248 -16.02 -6.71 6.34
C ARG A 248 -15.70 -8.03 7.01
N PHE A 249 -14.61 -8.04 7.74
CA PHE A 249 -14.17 -9.12 8.61
C PHE A 249 -14.19 -8.67 10.08
N ASP A 250 -14.76 -9.48 10.99
CA ASP A 250 -14.70 -9.28 12.45
C ASP A 250 -13.38 -9.85 12.99
N THR A 251 -12.49 -8.98 13.47
CA THR A 251 -11.16 -9.38 13.97
C THR A 251 -11.21 -10.21 15.24
N THR A 252 -12.35 -10.29 15.92
CA THR A 252 -12.55 -11.17 17.10
C THR A 252 -12.84 -12.61 16.72
N GLY A 253 -13.20 -12.87 15.45
CA GLY A 253 -13.45 -14.20 14.91
C GLY A 253 -12.23 -14.85 14.26
N ASP A 254 -12.37 -16.11 13.84
CA ASP A 254 -11.34 -16.79 13.05
C ASP A 254 -11.36 -16.24 11.61
N PHE A 255 -10.19 -15.88 11.09
CA PHE A 255 -10.07 -15.32 9.73
C PHE A 255 -10.53 -16.28 8.63
N THR A 256 -10.40 -17.58 8.88
CA THR A 256 -10.78 -18.63 7.93
C THR A 256 -12.23 -19.11 8.11
N ASP A 257 -12.95 -18.59 9.12
CA ASP A 257 -14.34 -18.91 9.34
C ASP A 257 -15.26 -17.92 8.61
N ALA A 258 -16.12 -18.44 7.75
CA ALA A 258 -17.08 -17.63 6.99
C ALA A 258 -18.05 -16.83 7.88
N ASP A 259 -18.35 -17.31 9.10
CA ASP A 259 -19.24 -16.63 10.03
C ASP A 259 -18.64 -15.32 10.61
N ALA A 260 -17.30 -15.16 10.51
CA ALA A 260 -16.61 -13.92 10.87
C ALA A 260 -16.67 -12.84 9.79
N TRP A 261 -17.21 -13.17 8.61
CA TRP A 261 -17.30 -12.27 7.46
C TRP A 261 -18.76 -11.84 7.20
N SER A 262 -18.93 -10.60 6.75
CA SER A 262 -20.24 -10.06 6.38
C SER A 262 -20.13 -9.24 5.12
N ALA A 263 -21.14 -9.28 4.28
CA ALA A 263 -21.22 -8.48 3.07
C ALA A 263 -22.55 -7.73 2.99
N PHE A 264 -22.53 -6.56 2.36
CA PHE A 264 -23.68 -5.72 2.11
C PHE A 264 -23.63 -5.16 0.69
N ASP A 265 -24.72 -5.34 -0.08
CA ASP A 265 -24.86 -4.72 -1.40
C ASP A 265 -25.51 -3.34 -1.27
N ALA A 266 -24.74 -2.30 -1.60
CA ALA A 266 -25.19 -0.91 -1.57
C ALA A 266 -25.96 -0.49 -2.83
N ALA A 267 -26.17 -1.35 -3.81
CA ALA A 267 -26.83 -1.00 -5.07
C ALA A 267 -28.27 -0.45 -4.87
N GLY A 268 -28.94 -0.81 -3.78
CA GLY A 268 -30.30 -0.36 -3.45
C GLY A 268 -30.39 0.76 -2.42
N THR A 269 -29.26 1.33 -1.99
CA THR A 269 -29.20 2.39 -0.95
C THR A 269 -29.20 3.79 -1.57
N SER A 270 -30.21 4.16 -2.32
CA SER A 270 -30.35 5.53 -2.88
C SER A 270 -31.44 6.31 -2.17
#